data_7e80f1a883dda0c5aa512aea5fcdd7db
#
_entry.id   7e80f1a883dda0c5aa512aea5fcdd7db
#
_cell.length_a   1.000
_cell.length_b   1.000
_cell.length_c   1.000
_cell.angle_alpha   90.00
_cell.angle_beta   90.00
_cell.angle_gamma   90.00
#
_symmetry.space_group_name_H-M   'P 1'
#
loop_
_entity.id
_entity.type
_entity.pdbx_description
1 polymer ?
#
loop_
_entity_poly.entity_id
_entity_poly.type
_entity_poly.pdbx_seq_one_letter_code
_entity_poly.pdbx_strand_id
1 'polypeptide(L)'
;MIQDVAARGFTAIYGPPGSGKTSVAAKLADRVANRVLWISTNETPASLKGTFLRVGASAEKFYVFDFPRSFRGNIAKFIADHIHEYDALVVDTVNGIAPREEKLEELVHGFLYQLSRDMPIITVVEGAPRQVFYIADNLIRVSYKENALGHTIRYLKLVKSRSAPPSERYLFDFLEGVGLVYVYLNKKPMVAKTALPEDAALLGAEELYRSQIVGVYGADKKKLAKKLEELATSREVFYLSLFPPTTLPAELEEDKIRVATTFRDIVEVIYNIYSGRMRPKVFAVSGLRDLERLLGNDVVDYVNAVASVARFVDYIVDFELDGGGGWVTEAFLDAKIRV
;
A
#
# COMPACT_ATOMS: atom_id res chain seq x y z
N MET A 1 5.25 -10.38 -5.17
CA MET A 1 5.55 -10.71 -3.76
C MET A 1 4.30 -11.06 -2.96
N ILE A 2 3.49 -10.15 -2.42
CA ILE A 2 2.25 -10.55 -1.70
C ILE A 2 1.22 -11.21 -2.63
N GLN A 3 1.21 -10.82 -3.87
CA GLN A 3 0.35 -11.34 -4.91
C GLN A 3 0.72 -12.78 -5.30
N ASP A 4 1.98 -13.13 -5.21
CA ASP A 4 2.48 -14.46 -5.60
C ASP A 4 2.25 -15.50 -4.48
N VAL A 5 2.10 -15.02 -3.25
CA VAL A 5 1.82 -15.87 -2.07
C VAL A 5 0.43 -16.52 -2.17
N ALA A 6 -0.57 -15.81 -2.71
CA ALA A 6 -1.94 -16.31 -2.87
C ALA A 6 -2.10 -17.28 -4.05
N ALA A 7 -1.07 -17.49 -4.88
CA ALA A 7 -1.14 -18.35 -6.07
C ALA A 7 -1.28 -19.84 -5.74
N ARG A 8 -1.08 -20.25 -4.50
CA ARG A 8 -1.21 -21.64 -4.04
C ARG A 8 -1.69 -21.71 -2.61
N GLY A 9 -2.38 -22.81 -2.28
CA GLY A 9 -2.80 -23.12 -0.93
C GLY A 9 -3.97 -22.28 -0.43
N PHE A 10 -4.18 -22.31 0.87
CA PHE A 10 -5.27 -21.65 1.56
C PHE A 10 -4.85 -20.28 2.09
N THR A 11 -5.39 -19.22 1.51
CA THR A 11 -5.13 -17.83 1.90
C THR A 11 -6.32 -17.25 2.65
N ALA A 12 -6.12 -16.77 3.87
CA ALA A 12 -7.12 -16.07 4.65
C ALA A 12 -6.80 -14.57 4.74
N ILE A 13 -7.79 -13.72 4.43
CA ILE A 13 -7.73 -12.26 4.48
C ILE A 13 -8.64 -11.80 5.62
N TYR A 14 -8.08 -11.12 6.61
CA TYR A 14 -8.83 -10.67 7.78
C TYR A 14 -8.56 -9.20 8.12
N GLY A 15 -9.46 -8.62 8.91
CA GLY A 15 -9.35 -7.23 9.36
C GLY A 15 -10.71 -6.63 9.70
N PRO A 16 -10.76 -5.39 10.17
CA PRO A 16 -12.00 -4.73 10.54
C PRO A 16 -12.94 -4.52 9.35
N PRO A 17 -14.25 -4.31 9.58
CA PRO A 17 -15.20 -3.89 8.56
C PRO A 17 -14.69 -2.63 7.83
N GLY A 18 -14.96 -2.53 6.53
CA GLY A 18 -14.56 -1.36 5.72
C GLY A 18 -13.06 -1.26 5.39
N SER A 19 -12.22 -2.21 5.84
CA SER A 19 -10.78 -2.16 5.59
C SER A 19 -10.38 -2.47 4.13
N GLY A 20 -11.28 -3.00 3.30
CA GLY A 20 -11.02 -3.35 1.91
C GLY A 20 -10.66 -4.82 1.67
N LYS A 21 -11.04 -5.73 2.58
CA LYS A 21 -10.78 -7.18 2.47
C LYS A 21 -11.26 -7.77 1.14
N THR A 22 -12.53 -7.54 0.78
CA THR A 22 -13.15 -7.96 -0.49
C THR A 22 -12.35 -7.45 -1.69
N SER A 23 -11.94 -6.17 -1.65
CA SER A 23 -11.15 -5.55 -2.72
C SER A 23 -9.76 -6.20 -2.87
N VAL A 24 -9.10 -6.51 -1.75
CA VAL A 24 -7.81 -7.23 -1.76
C VAL A 24 -8.00 -8.64 -2.28
N ALA A 25 -9.05 -9.36 -1.86
CA ALA A 25 -9.38 -10.70 -2.35
C ALA A 25 -9.59 -10.70 -3.88
N ALA A 26 -10.36 -9.73 -4.39
CA ALA A 26 -10.62 -9.60 -5.82
C ALA A 26 -9.32 -9.36 -6.61
N LYS A 27 -8.45 -8.45 -6.13
CA LYS A 27 -7.18 -8.16 -6.80
C LYS A 27 -6.21 -9.36 -6.79
N LEU A 28 -6.19 -10.13 -5.72
CA LEU A 28 -5.38 -11.35 -5.63
C LEU A 28 -5.94 -12.45 -6.54
N ALA A 29 -7.25 -12.68 -6.52
CA ALA A 29 -7.90 -13.70 -7.33
C ALA A 29 -7.74 -13.43 -8.83
N ASP A 30 -7.93 -12.18 -9.29
CA ASP A 30 -7.71 -11.76 -10.67
C ASP A 30 -6.31 -12.11 -11.19
N ARG A 31 -5.31 -12.03 -10.31
CA ARG A 31 -3.92 -12.27 -10.67
C ARG A 31 -3.57 -13.77 -10.75
N VAL A 32 -4.21 -14.60 -9.93
CA VAL A 32 -3.81 -16.00 -9.77
C VAL A 32 -4.65 -16.97 -10.60
N ALA A 33 -5.78 -16.50 -11.18
CA ALA A 33 -6.70 -17.35 -11.91
C ALA A 33 -7.33 -16.64 -13.12
N ASN A 34 -7.80 -17.43 -14.09
CA ASN A 34 -8.57 -16.95 -15.23
C ASN A 34 -10.08 -17.17 -15.05
N ARG A 35 -10.46 -18.18 -14.27
CA ARG A 35 -11.86 -18.48 -13.93
C ARG A 35 -11.97 -18.63 -12.42
N VAL A 36 -12.66 -17.69 -11.79
CA VAL A 36 -12.79 -17.59 -10.33
C VAL A 36 -14.21 -17.88 -9.92
N LEU A 37 -14.43 -18.95 -9.14
CA LEU A 37 -15.68 -19.16 -8.45
C LEU A 37 -15.71 -18.25 -7.21
N TRP A 38 -16.65 -17.29 -7.17
CA TRP A 38 -16.81 -16.37 -6.06
C TRP A 38 -18.11 -16.66 -5.32
N ILE A 39 -18.00 -17.14 -4.10
CA ILE A 39 -19.13 -17.33 -3.20
C ILE A 39 -19.28 -16.10 -2.31
N SER A 40 -20.37 -15.38 -2.52
CA SER A 40 -20.71 -14.21 -1.71
C SER A 40 -21.77 -14.55 -0.68
N THR A 41 -21.65 -13.99 0.52
CA THR A 41 -22.67 -14.12 1.58
C THR A 41 -23.26 -12.77 1.99
N ASN A 42 -22.68 -11.67 1.54
CA ASN A 42 -23.07 -10.32 1.98
C ASN A 42 -23.30 -9.35 0.82
N GLU A 43 -22.73 -9.61 -0.36
CA GLU A 43 -22.82 -8.70 -1.50
C GLU A 43 -23.44 -9.40 -2.72
N THR A 44 -24.26 -8.64 -3.46
CA THR A 44 -24.85 -9.11 -4.71
C THR A 44 -23.83 -9.14 -5.85
N PRO A 45 -24.07 -9.94 -6.92
CA PRO A 45 -23.21 -9.94 -8.10
C PRO A 45 -23.01 -8.55 -8.73
N ALA A 46 -24.05 -7.72 -8.73
CA ALA A 46 -23.98 -6.35 -9.26
C ALA A 46 -23.04 -5.46 -8.42
N SER A 47 -23.12 -5.53 -7.08
CA SER A 47 -22.23 -4.80 -6.17
C SER A 47 -20.77 -5.23 -6.36
N LEU A 48 -20.52 -6.55 -6.40
CA LEU A 48 -19.19 -7.10 -6.59
C LEU A 48 -18.58 -6.74 -7.94
N LYS A 49 -19.37 -6.70 -9.02
CA LYS A 49 -18.91 -6.22 -10.32
C LYS A 49 -18.34 -4.80 -10.25
N GLY A 50 -19.01 -3.91 -9.53
CA GLY A 50 -18.52 -2.55 -9.25
C GLY A 50 -17.20 -2.57 -8.48
N THR A 51 -17.07 -3.47 -7.50
CA THR A 51 -15.82 -3.65 -6.75
C THR A 51 -14.68 -4.17 -7.64
N PHE A 52 -14.93 -5.16 -8.51
CA PHE A 52 -13.93 -5.70 -9.45
C PHE A 52 -13.40 -4.60 -10.37
N LEU A 53 -14.29 -3.83 -10.98
CA LEU A 53 -13.89 -2.71 -11.84
C LEU A 53 -13.07 -1.65 -11.07
N ARG A 54 -13.52 -1.29 -9.87
CA ARG A 54 -12.82 -0.29 -9.04
C ARG A 54 -11.40 -0.74 -8.64
N VAL A 55 -11.16 -2.03 -8.42
CA VAL A 55 -9.83 -2.55 -8.10
C VAL A 55 -8.96 -2.80 -9.35
N GLY A 56 -9.50 -2.57 -10.55
CA GLY A 56 -8.83 -2.86 -11.81
C GLY A 56 -8.65 -4.35 -12.04
N ALA A 57 -9.65 -5.15 -11.66
CA ALA A 57 -9.71 -6.58 -11.96
C ALA A 57 -10.61 -6.83 -13.17
N SER A 58 -10.31 -7.90 -13.91
CA SER A 58 -11.07 -8.34 -15.10
C SER A 58 -12.37 -9.01 -14.67
N ALA A 59 -13.46 -8.23 -14.65
CA ALA A 59 -14.74 -8.69 -14.09
C ALA A 59 -15.31 -9.97 -14.75
N GLU A 60 -14.95 -10.22 -15.99
CA GLU A 60 -15.34 -11.42 -16.76
C GLU A 60 -14.74 -12.73 -16.24
N LYS A 61 -13.68 -12.65 -15.43
CA LYS A 61 -13.09 -13.83 -14.79
C LYS A 61 -13.90 -14.35 -13.60
N PHE A 62 -14.80 -13.53 -13.05
CA PHE A 62 -15.46 -13.80 -11.78
C PHE A 62 -16.89 -14.33 -12.00
N TYR A 63 -17.12 -15.54 -11.57
CA TYR A 63 -18.44 -16.18 -11.56
C TYR A 63 -18.99 -16.10 -10.13
N VAL A 64 -19.87 -15.12 -9.90
CA VAL A 64 -20.35 -14.77 -8.57
C VAL A 64 -21.67 -15.48 -8.28
N PHE A 65 -21.69 -16.21 -7.18
CA PHE A 65 -22.88 -16.82 -6.61
C PHE A 65 -23.18 -16.19 -5.24
N ASP A 66 -24.33 -15.56 -5.14
CA ASP A 66 -24.87 -15.03 -3.90
C ASP A 66 -25.79 -16.08 -3.26
N PHE A 67 -25.47 -16.51 -2.04
CA PHE A 67 -26.25 -17.50 -1.32
C PHE A 67 -27.12 -16.85 -0.25
N PRO A 68 -28.46 -16.84 -0.42
CA PRO A 68 -29.39 -16.45 0.63
C PRO A 68 -29.17 -17.26 1.91
N ARG A 69 -29.42 -16.64 3.06
CA ARG A 69 -29.18 -17.26 4.37
C ARG A 69 -29.81 -18.64 4.55
N SER A 70 -30.97 -18.87 3.95
CA SER A 70 -31.72 -20.12 3.99
C SER A 70 -31.05 -21.29 3.26
N PHE A 71 -30.13 -21.04 2.33
CA PHE A 71 -29.46 -22.08 1.53
C PHE A 71 -28.00 -22.30 1.90
N ARG A 72 -27.49 -21.65 2.92
CA ARG A 72 -26.08 -21.70 3.30
C ARG A 72 -25.58 -23.10 3.70
N GLY A 73 -26.47 -23.96 4.20
CA GLY A 73 -26.14 -25.36 4.51
C GLY A 73 -25.71 -26.20 3.29
N ASN A 74 -26.03 -25.78 2.06
CA ASN A 74 -25.75 -26.49 0.83
C ASN A 74 -24.51 -25.96 0.08
N ILE A 75 -23.83 -24.91 0.61
CA ILE A 75 -22.73 -24.26 -0.10
C ILE A 75 -21.55 -25.23 -0.35
N ALA A 76 -21.18 -26.03 0.63
CA ALA A 76 -20.09 -27.01 0.45
C ALA A 76 -20.38 -28.00 -0.67
N LYS A 77 -21.62 -28.50 -0.74
CA LYS A 77 -22.05 -29.36 -1.85
C LYS A 77 -22.02 -28.62 -3.17
N PHE A 78 -22.57 -27.42 -3.22
CA PHE A 78 -22.53 -26.59 -4.42
C PHE A 78 -21.10 -26.36 -4.94
N ILE A 79 -20.18 -26.03 -4.04
CA ILE A 79 -18.77 -25.86 -4.39
C ILE A 79 -18.22 -27.18 -4.94
N ALA A 80 -18.43 -28.30 -4.24
CA ALA A 80 -17.93 -29.61 -4.68
C ALA A 80 -18.44 -30.01 -6.06
N ASP A 81 -19.70 -29.72 -6.37
CA ASP A 81 -20.33 -30.07 -7.65
C ASP A 81 -19.81 -29.23 -8.82
N HIS A 82 -19.32 -28.01 -8.59
CA HIS A 82 -18.97 -27.04 -9.65
C HIS A 82 -17.49 -26.64 -9.70
N ILE A 83 -16.71 -26.89 -8.64
CA ILE A 83 -15.36 -26.33 -8.50
C ILE A 83 -14.39 -26.73 -9.63
N HIS A 84 -14.60 -27.89 -10.24
CA HIS A 84 -13.78 -28.42 -11.33
C HIS A 84 -13.81 -27.56 -12.61
N GLU A 85 -14.76 -26.62 -12.71
CA GLU A 85 -14.87 -25.69 -13.83
C GLU A 85 -14.01 -24.41 -13.63
N TYR A 86 -13.37 -24.24 -12.47
CA TYR A 86 -12.71 -23.01 -12.06
C TYR A 86 -11.25 -23.24 -11.68
N ASP A 87 -10.44 -22.16 -11.75
CA ASP A 87 -9.01 -22.20 -11.42
C ASP A 87 -8.74 -21.73 -9.97
N ALA A 88 -9.70 -21.06 -9.36
CA ALA A 88 -9.62 -20.60 -7.96
C ALA A 88 -11.01 -20.45 -7.33
N LEU A 89 -11.05 -20.54 -6.00
CA LEU A 89 -12.25 -20.28 -5.20
C LEU A 89 -12.03 -19.07 -4.29
N VAL A 90 -13.00 -18.16 -4.27
CA VAL A 90 -13.10 -17.11 -3.27
C VAL A 90 -14.35 -17.30 -2.43
N VAL A 91 -14.24 -17.20 -1.10
CA VAL A 91 -15.36 -17.25 -0.15
C VAL A 91 -15.41 -15.95 0.65
N ASP A 92 -16.42 -15.12 0.39
CA ASP A 92 -16.59 -13.79 0.97
C ASP A 92 -18.00 -13.60 1.59
N THR A 93 -18.17 -13.78 2.90
CA THR A 93 -17.22 -14.14 3.97
C THR A 93 -17.46 -15.59 4.43
N VAL A 94 -16.42 -16.25 4.94
CA VAL A 94 -16.55 -17.60 5.49
C VAL A 94 -17.43 -17.63 6.75
N ASN A 95 -17.41 -16.56 7.55
CA ASN A 95 -18.29 -16.40 8.72
C ASN A 95 -19.77 -16.34 8.33
N GLY A 96 -20.07 -15.84 7.15
CA GLY A 96 -21.44 -15.83 6.63
C GLY A 96 -21.98 -17.21 6.33
N ILE A 97 -21.12 -18.18 5.98
CA ILE A 97 -21.48 -19.57 5.71
C ILE A 97 -21.62 -20.36 7.02
N ALA A 98 -20.63 -20.24 7.91
CA ALA A 98 -20.52 -20.99 9.15
C ALA A 98 -20.46 -20.02 10.35
N PRO A 99 -21.62 -19.56 10.85
CA PRO A 99 -21.68 -18.57 11.93
C PRO A 99 -21.28 -19.11 13.30
N ARG A 100 -21.20 -20.46 13.48
CA ARG A 100 -20.75 -21.11 14.71
C ARG A 100 -19.32 -21.60 14.54
N GLU A 101 -18.49 -21.46 15.59
CA GLU A 101 -17.07 -21.82 15.54
C GLU A 101 -16.83 -23.28 15.14
N GLU A 102 -17.59 -24.23 15.68
CA GLU A 102 -17.48 -25.67 15.35
C GLU A 102 -17.73 -25.94 13.84
N LYS A 103 -18.78 -25.32 13.28
CA LYS A 103 -19.09 -25.44 11.86
C LYS A 103 -18.06 -24.72 10.97
N LEU A 104 -17.46 -23.64 11.48
CA LEU A 104 -16.41 -22.92 10.78
C LEU A 104 -15.16 -23.79 10.68
N GLU A 105 -14.77 -24.47 11.75
CA GLU A 105 -13.64 -25.38 11.77
C GLU A 105 -13.84 -26.56 10.81
N GLU A 106 -15.01 -27.19 10.84
CA GLU A 106 -15.37 -28.27 9.93
C GLU A 106 -15.31 -27.83 8.47
N LEU A 107 -15.91 -26.69 8.12
CA LEU A 107 -15.89 -26.15 6.77
C LEU A 107 -14.46 -25.82 6.30
N VAL A 108 -13.70 -25.13 7.15
CA VAL A 108 -12.37 -24.66 6.78
C VAL A 108 -11.37 -25.81 6.75
N HIS A 109 -11.31 -26.64 7.77
CA HIS A 109 -10.35 -27.75 7.87
C HIS A 109 -10.76 -28.97 7.03
N GLY A 110 -12.01 -29.39 7.16
CA GLY A 110 -12.51 -30.59 6.50
C GLY A 110 -12.74 -30.41 4.99
N PHE A 111 -12.99 -29.19 4.52
CA PHE A 111 -13.36 -28.95 3.14
C PHE A 111 -12.45 -27.97 2.42
N LEU A 112 -12.44 -26.68 2.80
CA LEU A 112 -11.71 -25.66 2.04
C LEU A 112 -10.19 -25.90 2.03
N TYR A 113 -9.62 -26.32 3.15
CA TYR A 113 -8.19 -26.64 3.21
C TYR A 113 -7.83 -27.87 2.35
N GLN A 114 -8.70 -28.87 2.26
CA GLN A 114 -8.46 -30.02 1.39
C GLN A 114 -8.46 -29.59 -0.09
N LEU A 115 -9.43 -28.77 -0.51
CA LEU A 115 -9.46 -28.20 -1.85
C LEU A 115 -8.23 -27.36 -2.18
N SER A 116 -7.64 -26.71 -1.18
CA SER A 116 -6.48 -25.84 -1.39
C SER A 116 -5.20 -26.57 -1.79
N ARG A 117 -5.20 -27.91 -1.76
CA ARG A 117 -4.09 -28.74 -2.27
C ARG A 117 -4.05 -28.74 -3.79
N ASP A 118 -5.21 -28.59 -4.43
CA ASP A 118 -5.37 -28.70 -5.87
C ASP A 118 -5.47 -27.33 -6.55
N MET A 119 -5.98 -26.30 -5.83
CA MET A 119 -6.19 -24.97 -6.38
C MET A 119 -6.05 -23.87 -5.32
N PRO A 120 -5.81 -22.59 -5.71
CA PRO A 120 -5.84 -21.46 -4.81
C PRO A 120 -7.21 -21.25 -4.17
N ILE A 121 -7.26 -21.19 -2.84
CA ILE A 121 -8.45 -20.84 -2.07
C ILE A 121 -8.19 -19.53 -1.34
N ILE A 122 -9.03 -18.52 -1.56
CA ILE A 122 -8.98 -17.23 -0.88
C ILE A 122 -10.24 -17.06 -0.05
N THR A 123 -10.10 -16.82 1.25
CA THR A 123 -11.24 -16.56 2.13
C THR A 123 -11.15 -15.19 2.75
N VAL A 124 -12.27 -14.49 2.77
CA VAL A 124 -12.44 -13.28 3.58
C VAL A 124 -13.03 -13.67 4.93
N VAL A 125 -12.41 -13.18 6.00
CA VAL A 125 -12.75 -13.55 7.37
C VAL A 125 -13.07 -12.30 8.18
N GLU A 126 -14.19 -12.32 8.90
CA GLU A 126 -14.55 -11.27 9.84
C GLU A 126 -13.94 -11.58 11.22
N GLY A 127 -13.36 -10.54 11.85
CA GLY A 127 -12.69 -10.72 13.13
C GLY A 127 -11.35 -11.44 13.02
N ALA A 128 -11.00 -12.24 14.02
CA ALA A 128 -9.74 -12.96 14.13
C ALA A 128 -9.95 -14.41 14.62
N PRO A 129 -10.69 -15.27 13.88
CA PRO A 129 -10.95 -16.64 14.29
C PRO A 129 -9.65 -17.45 14.31
N ARG A 130 -9.24 -17.90 15.50
CA ARG A 130 -7.99 -18.64 15.72
C ARG A 130 -7.90 -19.89 14.85
N GLN A 131 -8.99 -20.60 14.66
CA GLN A 131 -9.08 -21.84 13.87
C GLN A 131 -8.61 -21.60 12.42
N VAL A 132 -9.08 -20.52 11.78
CA VAL A 132 -8.65 -20.17 10.42
C VAL A 132 -7.16 -19.83 10.39
N PHE A 133 -6.65 -19.16 11.42
CA PHE A 133 -5.25 -18.72 11.49
C PHE A 133 -4.27 -19.88 11.60
N TYR A 134 -4.64 -20.95 12.30
CA TYR A 134 -3.79 -22.14 12.39
C TYR A 134 -3.71 -22.89 11.06
N ILE A 135 -4.82 -22.98 10.35
CA ILE A 135 -4.96 -23.80 9.15
C ILE A 135 -4.41 -23.07 7.90
N ALA A 136 -4.63 -21.76 7.80
CA ALA A 136 -4.24 -20.99 6.63
C ALA A 136 -2.74 -21.12 6.34
N ASP A 137 -2.42 -21.40 5.06
CA ASP A 137 -1.05 -21.37 4.56
C ASP A 137 -0.55 -19.94 4.51
N ASN A 138 -1.42 -19.01 4.11
CA ASN A 138 -1.13 -17.59 4.03
C ASN A 138 -2.16 -16.81 4.82
N LEU A 139 -1.69 -15.88 5.65
CA LEU A 139 -2.53 -15.02 6.46
C LEU A 139 -2.23 -13.55 6.15
N ILE A 140 -3.20 -12.85 5.59
CA ILE A 140 -3.08 -11.46 5.19
C ILE A 140 -3.97 -10.60 6.09
N ARG A 141 -3.35 -9.66 6.81
CA ARG A 141 -4.07 -8.66 7.58
C ARG A 141 -4.29 -7.42 6.74
N VAL A 142 -5.53 -6.97 6.66
CA VAL A 142 -5.93 -5.69 6.08
C VAL A 142 -6.42 -4.78 7.19
N SER A 143 -5.94 -3.55 7.24
CA SER A 143 -6.31 -2.60 8.28
C SER A 143 -6.29 -1.17 7.73
N TYR A 144 -6.90 -0.26 8.45
CA TYR A 144 -6.82 1.18 8.17
C TYR A 144 -6.73 1.95 9.47
N LYS A 145 -6.26 3.17 9.37
CA LYS A 145 -6.38 4.20 10.42
C LYS A 145 -6.80 5.51 9.77
N GLU A 146 -7.48 6.33 10.53
CA GLU A 146 -7.74 7.72 10.22
C GLU A 146 -6.89 8.56 11.17
N ASN A 147 -6.20 9.55 10.63
CA ASN A 147 -5.37 10.46 11.42
C ASN A 147 -6.13 11.75 11.77
N ALA A 148 -5.49 12.64 12.54
CA ALA A 148 -6.08 13.90 12.98
C ALA A 148 -6.48 14.87 11.83
N LEU A 149 -5.96 14.67 10.62
CA LEU A 149 -6.35 15.42 9.42
C LEU A 149 -7.51 14.78 8.65
N GLY A 150 -8.10 13.68 9.16
CA GLY A 150 -9.15 12.94 8.47
C GLY A 150 -8.64 12.06 7.30
N HIS A 151 -7.32 11.92 7.14
CA HIS A 151 -6.77 11.06 6.10
C HIS A 151 -6.89 9.58 6.49
N THR A 152 -7.53 8.79 5.65
CA THR A 152 -7.58 7.34 5.80
C THR A 152 -6.33 6.71 5.19
N ILE A 153 -5.54 6.03 6.01
CA ILE A 153 -4.33 5.31 5.59
C ILE A 153 -4.61 3.81 5.69
N ARG A 154 -4.48 3.09 4.57
CA ARG A 154 -4.77 1.66 4.48
C ARG A 154 -3.51 0.84 4.41
N TYR A 155 -3.50 -0.26 5.17
CA TYR A 155 -2.36 -1.15 5.28
C TYR A 155 -2.75 -2.59 4.97
N LEU A 156 -1.79 -3.28 4.38
CA LEU A 156 -1.84 -4.69 4.13
C LEU A 156 -0.52 -5.31 4.63
N LYS A 157 -0.61 -6.46 5.31
CA LYS A 157 0.55 -7.18 5.83
C LYS A 157 0.38 -8.67 5.65
N LEU A 158 1.40 -9.33 5.12
CA LEU A 158 1.52 -10.79 5.18
C LEU A 158 2.00 -11.17 6.59
N VAL A 159 1.09 -11.71 7.41
CA VAL A 159 1.37 -12.06 8.81
C VAL A 159 2.01 -13.43 8.91
N LYS A 160 1.56 -14.36 8.07
CA LYS A 160 2.04 -15.74 8.00
C LYS A 160 2.05 -16.19 6.56
N SER A 161 3.07 -16.96 6.16
CA SER A 161 3.07 -17.72 4.93
C SER A 161 3.96 -18.96 5.11
N ARG A 162 3.61 -20.05 4.40
CA ARG A 162 4.49 -21.23 4.30
C ARG A 162 5.53 -21.08 3.19
N SER A 163 5.28 -20.19 2.21
CA SER A 163 6.13 -20.01 1.04
C SER A 163 7.00 -18.76 1.06
N ALA A 164 6.76 -17.84 1.99
CA ALA A 164 7.48 -16.58 2.09
C ALA A 164 7.61 -16.11 3.55
N PRO A 165 8.64 -15.34 3.90
CA PRO A 165 8.72 -14.71 5.22
C PRO A 165 7.56 -13.70 5.42
N PRO A 166 7.13 -13.46 6.67
CA PRO A 166 6.22 -12.37 6.98
C PRO A 166 6.71 -11.04 6.38
N SER A 167 5.78 -10.24 5.87
CA SER A 167 6.16 -8.96 5.27
C SER A 167 6.13 -7.81 6.27
N GLU A 168 6.83 -6.74 5.95
CA GLU A 168 6.52 -5.42 6.48
C GLU A 168 5.12 -4.98 6.00
N ARG A 169 4.66 -3.79 6.42
CA ARG A 169 3.39 -3.25 5.93
C ARG A 169 3.52 -2.75 4.50
N TYR A 170 2.50 -3.00 3.71
CA TYR A 170 2.27 -2.31 2.45
C TYR A 170 1.21 -1.23 2.71
N LEU A 171 1.42 -0.04 2.15
CA LEU A 171 0.33 0.88 1.91
C LEU A 171 -0.46 0.39 0.71
N PHE A 172 -1.77 0.56 0.72
CA PHE A 172 -2.56 0.38 -0.48
C PHE A 172 -3.66 1.44 -0.57
N ASP A 173 -4.02 1.78 -1.79
CA ASP A 173 -5.16 2.65 -2.07
C ASP A 173 -5.74 2.35 -3.45
N PHE A 174 -6.85 3.03 -3.77
CA PHE A 174 -7.55 2.92 -5.04
C PHE A 174 -7.24 4.16 -5.86
N LEU A 175 -6.49 4.00 -6.94
CA LEU A 175 -6.18 5.10 -7.85
C LEU A 175 -7.11 5.05 -9.06
N GLU A 176 -7.59 6.22 -9.48
CA GLU A 176 -8.47 6.36 -10.62
C GLU A 176 -7.78 5.89 -11.91
N GLY A 177 -8.48 5.14 -12.75
CA GLY A 177 -7.93 4.57 -13.98
C GLY A 177 -6.86 3.48 -13.81
N VAL A 178 -6.46 3.16 -12.56
CA VAL A 178 -5.43 2.15 -12.26
C VAL A 178 -6.01 1.00 -11.44
N GLY A 179 -6.89 1.32 -10.50
CA GLY A 179 -7.45 0.36 -9.56
C GLY A 179 -6.68 0.32 -8.24
N LEU A 180 -6.69 -0.84 -7.59
CA LEU A 180 -6.00 -1.06 -6.33
C LEU A 180 -4.49 -1.20 -6.55
N VAL A 181 -3.72 -0.33 -5.90
CA VAL A 181 -2.26 -0.29 -5.95
C VAL A 181 -1.66 -0.59 -4.59
N TYR A 182 -0.44 -1.12 -4.60
CA TYR A 182 0.33 -1.43 -3.39
C TYR A 182 1.67 -0.69 -3.41
N VAL A 183 2.02 -0.07 -2.30
CA VAL A 183 3.32 0.54 -2.07
C VAL A 183 3.99 -0.19 -0.90
N TYR A 184 5.13 -0.80 -1.16
CA TYR A 184 5.87 -1.50 -0.13
C TYR A 184 6.64 -0.51 0.74
N LEU A 185 6.27 -0.43 2.02
CA LEU A 185 7.00 0.36 3.00
C LEU A 185 8.26 -0.39 3.42
N ASN A 186 9.29 -0.30 2.62
CA ASN A 186 10.60 -0.80 3.02
C ASN A 186 11.18 0.08 4.13
N LYS A 187 12.00 -0.55 4.97
CA LYS A 187 12.96 0.20 5.75
C LYS A 187 13.78 1.07 4.80
N LYS A 188 14.13 2.27 5.26
CA LYS A 188 15.06 3.16 4.57
C LYS A 188 16.23 2.33 3.99
N PRO A 189 16.51 2.40 2.69
CA PRO A 189 17.62 1.66 2.13
C PRO A 189 18.94 2.11 2.79
N MET A 190 19.90 1.21 2.85
CA MET A 190 21.24 1.62 3.23
C MET A 190 21.77 2.62 2.19
N VAL A 191 22.37 3.70 2.66
CA VAL A 191 23.05 4.67 1.81
C VAL A 191 24.07 3.95 0.95
N ALA A 192 24.01 4.14 -0.36
CA ALA A 192 24.97 3.54 -1.27
C ALA A 192 26.33 4.25 -1.13
N LYS A 193 27.43 3.51 -1.36
CA LYS A 193 28.78 4.10 -1.34
C LYS A 193 29.11 4.97 -2.57
N THR A 194 28.14 5.18 -3.47
CA THR A 194 28.30 5.98 -4.68
C THR A 194 28.17 7.46 -4.33
N ALA A 195 29.28 8.17 -4.34
CA ALA A 195 29.32 9.61 -4.08
C ALA A 195 28.76 10.41 -5.27
N LEU A 196 28.12 11.54 -4.95
CA LEU A 196 27.51 12.49 -5.88
C LEU A 196 28.11 13.89 -5.67
N PRO A 197 29.39 14.11 -6.08
CA PRO A 197 30.11 15.34 -5.73
C PRO A 197 29.53 16.61 -6.35
N GLU A 198 28.98 16.53 -7.56
CA GLU A 198 28.33 17.68 -8.20
C GLU A 198 27.06 18.10 -7.47
N ASP A 199 26.25 17.12 -7.04
CA ASP A 199 25.02 17.37 -6.29
C ASP A 199 25.35 17.84 -4.86
N ALA A 200 26.43 17.34 -4.24
CA ALA A 200 26.91 17.85 -2.98
C ALA A 200 27.28 19.33 -3.06
N ALA A 201 28.06 19.73 -4.07
CA ALA A 201 28.39 21.12 -4.30
C ALA A 201 27.15 21.98 -4.57
N LEU A 202 26.21 21.48 -5.35
CA LEU A 202 24.95 22.16 -5.68
C LEU A 202 24.09 22.41 -4.44
N LEU A 203 24.03 21.46 -3.51
CA LEU A 203 23.31 21.59 -2.25
C LEU A 203 24.08 22.37 -1.18
N GLY A 204 25.40 22.51 -1.33
CA GLY A 204 26.29 23.08 -0.30
C GLY A 204 26.64 22.07 0.79
N ALA A 205 26.64 20.79 0.47
CA ALA A 205 27.04 19.69 1.35
C ALA A 205 28.53 19.37 1.18
N GLU A 206 29.18 18.89 2.24
CA GLU A 206 30.56 18.37 2.15
C GLU A 206 30.60 17.07 1.32
N GLU A 207 29.61 16.19 1.57
CA GLU A 207 29.47 14.91 0.89
C GLU A 207 28.00 14.58 0.66
N LEU A 208 27.70 13.91 -0.45
CA LEU A 208 26.39 13.38 -0.76
C LEU A 208 26.54 12.01 -1.43
N TYR A 209 25.71 11.07 -1.02
CA TYR A 209 25.72 9.71 -1.54
C TYR A 209 24.35 9.30 -2.06
N ARG A 210 24.32 8.37 -3.01
CA ARG A 210 23.08 7.82 -3.56
C ARG A 210 22.19 7.20 -2.46
N SER A 211 20.90 7.36 -2.62
CA SER A 211 19.85 6.91 -1.69
C SER A 211 19.84 7.61 -0.33
N GLN A 212 20.60 8.69 -0.17
CA GLN A 212 20.50 9.55 1.03
C GLN A 212 19.22 10.35 1.07
N ILE A 213 18.84 10.74 2.28
CA ILE A 213 17.76 11.67 2.57
C ILE A 213 18.37 12.86 3.31
N VAL A 214 18.34 13.99 2.64
CA VAL A 214 19.03 15.21 3.07
C VAL A 214 18.00 16.27 3.46
N GLY A 215 18.10 16.79 4.68
CA GLY A 215 17.30 17.94 5.10
C GLY A 215 18.00 19.26 4.72
N VAL A 216 17.31 20.11 3.97
CA VAL A 216 17.73 21.48 3.64
C VAL A 216 16.88 22.47 4.41
N TYR A 217 17.52 23.21 5.32
CA TYR A 217 16.87 24.12 6.24
C TYR A 217 17.19 25.58 5.92
N GLY A 218 16.17 26.45 5.99
CA GLY A 218 16.36 27.88 5.81
C GLY A 218 15.32 28.69 6.57
N ALA A 219 15.70 29.91 6.94
CA ALA A 219 14.80 30.85 7.65
C ALA A 219 13.73 31.46 6.74
N ASP A 220 13.91 31.40 5.40
CA ASP A 220 13.08 32.07 4.42
C ASP A 220 12.66 31.11 3.29
N LYS A 221 11.35 31.02 3.04
CA LYS A 221 10.77 30.25 1.94
C LYS A 221 11.33 30.62 0.56
N LYS A 222 11.64 31.89 0.32
CA LYS A 222 12.19 32.34 -0.97
C LYS A 222 13.59 31.78 -1.22
N LYS A 223 14.43 31.71 -0.16
CA LYS A 223 15.75 31.09 -0.27
C LYS A 223 15.65 29.59 -0.56
N LEU A 224 14.75 28.90 0.13
CA LEU A 224 14.49 27.49 -0.11
C LEU A 224 13.93 27.23 -1.52
N ALA A 225 13.00 28.08 -1.98
CA ALA A 225 12.45 28.01 -3.33
C ALA A 225 13.56 28.19 -4.38
N LYS A 226 14.42 29.22 -4.23
CA LYS A 226 15.56 29.46 -5.12
C LYS A 226 16.49 28.24 -5.18
N LYS A 227 16.75 27.61 -4.03
CA LYS A 227 17.58 26.40 -3.96
C LYS A 227 16.95 25.22 -4.70
N LEU A 228 15.64 25.04 -4.58
CA LEU A 228 14.88 24.05 -5.34
C LEU A 228 14.92 24.31 -6.84
N GLU A 229 14.81 25.58 -7.28
CA GLU A 229 14.91 25.97 -8.69
C GLU A 229 16.32 25.73 -9.25
N GLU A 230 17.37 26.08 -8.51
CA GLU A 230 18.76 25.77 -8.87
C GLU A 230 18.95 24.26 -9.09
N LEU A 231 18.39 23.45 -8.18
CA LEU A 231 18.43 22.00 -8.28
C LEU A 231 17.65 21.49 -9.50
N ALA A 232 16.45 22.02 -9.74
CA ALA A 232 15.59 21.64 -10.87
C ALA A 232 16.16 22.07 -12.24
N THR A 233 16.98 23.11 -12.29
CA THR A 233 17.68 23.52 -13.51
C THR A 233 18.81 22.55 -13.86
N SER A 234 19.42 21.93 -12.87
CA SER A 234 20.61 21.07 -13.05
C SER A 234 20.27 19.58 -13.07
N ARG A 235 19.11 19.18 -12.54
CA ARG A 235 18.68 17.78 -12.38
C ARG A 235 17.21 17.60 -12.73
N GLU A 236 16.84 16.35 -13.03
CA GLU A 236 15.42 15.95 -13.14
C GLU A 236 14.82 15.84 -11.75
N VAL A 237 14.20 16.91 -11.27
CA VAL A 237 13.56 17.02 -9.94
C VAL A 237 12.08 16.81 -10.09
N PHE A 238 11.50 16.04 -9.16
CA PHE A 238 10.06 16.09 -8.87
C PHE A 238 9.85 16.58 -7.44
N TYR A 239 9.02 17.61 -7.27
CA TYR A 239 8.74 18.24 -5.99
C TYR A 239 7.34 17.89 -5.49
N LEU A 240 7.26 17.36 -4.27
CA LEU A 240 6.03 17.04 -3.55
C LEU A 240 5.89 17.90 -2.30
N SER A 241 4.89 18.79 -2.28
CA SER A 241 4.50 19.47 -1.05
C SER A 241 3.48 18.62 -0.28
N LEU A 242 3.83 18.20 0.93
CA LEU A 242 2.98 17.35 1.77
C LEU A 242 1.95 18.13 2.59
N PHE A 243 2.16 19.42 2.76
CA PHE A 243 1.29 20.32 3.50
C PHE A 243 1.19 21.65 2.75
N PRO A 244 0.01 21.99 2.18
CA PRO A 244 -0.12 23.16 1.31
C PRO A 244 0.47 24.47 1.84
N PRO A 245 0.32 24.82 3.15
CA PRO A 245 0.93 26.03 3.69
C PRO A 245 2.46 26.07 3.63
N THR A 246 3.14 24.91 3.47
CA THR A 246 4.59 24.82 3.35
C THR A 246 5.09 24.74 1.92
N THR A 247 4.18 24.74 0.93
CA THR A 247 4.56 24.77 -0.49
C THR A 247 5.52 25.92 -0.75
N LEU A 248 6.65 25.59 -1.34
CA LEU A 248 7.64 26.59 -1.73
C LEU A 248 7.16 27.33 -2.98
N PRO A 249 7.33 28.65 -3.06
CA PRO A 249 6.95 29.45 -4.23
C PRO A 249 8.00 29.31 -5.36
N ALA A 250 8.39 28.09 -5.71
CA ALA A 250 9.35 27.81 -6.76
C ALA A 250 8.66 27.77 -8.12
N GLU A 251 9.31 28.32 -9.15
CA GLU A 251 8.85 28.27 -10.53
C GLU A 251 9.27 26.94 -11.16
N LEU A 252 8.38 25.96 -11.10
CA LEU A 252 8.56 24.62 -11.70
C LEU A 252 7.46 24.35 -12.73
N GLU A 253 7.77 23.50 -13.71
CA GLU A 253 6.77 22.99 -14.65
C GLU A 253 5.70 22.16 -13.91
N GLU A 254 4.44 22.22 -14.36
CA GLU A 254 3.29 21.61 -13.67
C GLU A 254 3.43 20.09 -13.48
N ASP A 255 4.10 19.41 -14.39
CA ASP A 255 4.36 17.97 -14.33
C ASP A 255 5.47 17.59 -13.34
N LYS A 256 6.24 18.58 -12.87
CA LYS A 256 7.33 18.42 -11.89
C LYS A 256 6.94 18.76 -10.46
N ILE A 257 5.71 19.21 -10.24
CA ILE A 257 5.21 19.59 -8.91
C ILE A 257 3.88 18.92 -8.60
N ARG A 258 3.72 18.46 -7.36
CA ARG A 258 2.44 18.04 -6.81
C ARG A 258 2.26 18.60 -5.40
N VAL A 259 1.08 19.15 -5.13
CA VAL A 259 0.64 19.50 -3.79
C VAL A 259 -0.31 18.41 -3.31
N ALA A 260 0.10 17.65 -2.31
CA ALA A 260 -0.71 16.61 -1.73
C ALA A 260 -1.67 17.21 -0.69
N THR A 261 -2.96 17.03 -0.92
CA THR A 261 -4.03 17.43 0.00
C THR A 261 -4.57 16.26 0.80
N THR A 262 -4.28 15.05 0.35
CA THR A 262 -4.66 13.79 0.99
C THR A 262 -3.48 12.83 1.02
N PHE A 263 -3.55 11.80 1.87
CA PHE A 263 -2.55 10.72 1.84
C PHE A 263 -2.57 9.93 0.53
N ARG A 264 -3.72 9.88 -0.14
CA ARG A 264 -3.88 9.24 -1.44
C ARG A 264 -3.03 9.90 -2.53
N ASP A 265 -2.91 11.24 -2.53
CA ASP A 265 -2.05 11.96 -3.49
C ASP A 265 -0.59 11.52 -3.36
N ILE A 266 -0.14 11.27 -2.12
CA ILE A 266 1.21 10.76 -1.84
C ILE A 266 1.37 9.34 -2.39
N VAL A 267 0.40 8.46 -2.14
CA VAL A 267 0.41 7.08 -2.67
C VAL A 267 0.45 7.09 -4.20
N GLU A 268 -0.27 7.98 -4.85
CA GLU A 268 -0.28 8.12 -6.31
C GLU A 268 1.11 8.50 -6.85
N VAL A 269 1.75 9.51 -6.28
CA VAL A 269 3.10 9.94 -6.69
C VAL A 269 4.10 8.79 -6.50
N ILE A 270 4.09 8.16 -5.34
CA ILE A 270 4.98 7.03 -5.04
C ILE A 270 4.73 5.88 -6.02
N TYR A 271 3.48 5.55 -6.29
CA TYR A 271 3.14 4.50 -7.25
C TYR A 271 3.63 4.83 -8.67
N ASN A 272 3.53 6.08 -9.12
CA ASN A 272 4.03 6.51 -10.42
C ASN A 272 5.56 6.37 -10.52
N ILE A 273 6.30 6.64 -9.44
CA ILE A 273 7.74 6.37 -9.37
C ILE A 273 8.02 4.85 -9.40
N TYR A 274 7.32 4.06 -8.59
CA TYR A 274 7.48 2.60 -8.52
C TYR A 274 7.17 1.89 -9.84
N SER A 275 6.15 2.37 -10.56
CA SER A 275 5.74 1.80 -11.85
C SER A 275 6.62 2.25 -13.02
N GLY A 276 7.53 3.20 -12.78
CA GLY A 276 8.38 3.80 -13.82
C GLY A 276 7.65 4.79 -14.74
N ARG A 277 6.43 5.21 -14.40
CA ARG A 277 5.70 6.27 -15.09
C ARG A 277 6.36 7.63 -14.88
N MET A 278 6.96 7.81 -13.71
CA MET A 278 7.81 8.94 -13.35
C MET A 278 9.21 8.43 -12.98
N ARG A 279 10.25 9.13 -13.43
CA ARG A 279 11.66 8.73 -13.20
C ARG A 279 12.52 9.92 -12.79
N PRO A 280 12.17 10.66 -11.73
CA PRO A 280 13.01 11.76 -11.28
C PRO A 280 14.35 11.23 -10.79
N LYS A 281 15.41 12.03 -10.99
CA LYS A 281 16.71 11.77 -10.37
C LYS A 281 16.70 12.19 -8.91
N VAL A 282 16.04 13.30 -8.63
CA VAL A 282 15.91 13.85 -7.27
C VAL A 282 14.44 13.96 -6.91
N PHE A 283 14.10 13.47 -5.72
CA PHE A 283 12.78 13.62 -5.16
C PHE A 283 12.82 14.66 -4.03
N ALA A 284 12.25 15.83 -4.31
CA ALA A 284 12.19 16.93 -3.35
C ALA A 284 10.86 16.91 -2.61
N VAL A 285 10.88 17.11 -1.31
CA VAL A 285 9.66 17.21 -0.48
C VAL A 285 9.71 18.43 0.42
N SER A 286 8.54 18.86 0.91
CA SER A 286 8.42 19.83 2.01
C SER A 286 7.19 19.53 2.85
N GLY A 287 7.21 19.98 4.12
CA GLY A 287 6.08 19.91 5.02
C GLY A 287 6.06 18.71 5.96
N LEU A 288 7.08 17.86 5.98
CA LEU A 288 7.17 16.74 6.92
C LEU A 288 7.18 17.20 8.38
N ARG A 289 7.91 18.28 8.71
CA ARG A 289 7.96 18.82 10.06
C ARG A 289 6.64 19.43 10.52
N ASP A 290 5.95 20.13 9.63
CA ASP A 290 4.66 20.71 9.97
C ASP A 290 3.61 19.62 10.14
N LEU A 291 3.66 18.56 9.34
CA LEU A 291 2.86 17.36 9.57
C LEU A 291 3.20 16.69 10.91
N GLU A 292 4.47 16.62 11.31
CA GLU A 292 4.85 16.09 12.63
C GLU A 292 4.27 16.91 13.78
N ARG A 293 4.26 18.24 13.67
CA ARG A 293 3.62 19.11 14.66
C ARG A 293 2.10 18.86 14.78
N LEU A 294 1.45 18.56 13.67
CA LEU A 294 -0.01 18.31 13.62
C LEU A 294 -0.37 16.89 14.03
N LEU A 295 0.41 15.91 13.64
CA LEU A 295 0.09 14.50 13.72
C LEU A 295 0.87 13.75 14.82
N GLY A 296 1.92 14.38 15.38
CA GLY A 296 2.83 13.71 16.30
C GLY A 296 3.43 12.45 15.66
N ASN A 297 3.35 11.34 16.36
CA ASN A 297 3.91 10.06 15.89
C ASN A 297 3.25 9.51 14.61
N ASP A 298 2.07 9.96 14.24
CA ASP A 298 1.39 9.51 13.02
C ASP A 298 2.07 10.00 11.75
N VAL A 299 2.97 10.98 11.83
CA VAL A 299 3.83 11.41 10.72
C VAL A 299 4.71 10.27 10.18
N VAL A 300 4.98 9.25 10.99
CA VAL A 300 5.78 8.07 10.60
C VAL A 300 5.30 7.44 9.29
N ASP A 301 3.99 7.45 9.00
CA ASP A 301 3.48 6.87 7.76
C ASP A 301 3.85 7.72 6.53
N TYR A 302 3.87 9.04 6.67
CA TYR A 302 4.31 9.98 5.64
C TYR A 302 5.81 9.86 5.38
N VAL A 303 6.59 9.85 6.45
CA VAL A 303 8.04 9.67 6.41
C VAL A 303 8.42 8.34 5.73
N ASN A 304 7.77 7.23 6.12
CA ASN A 304 8.01 5.93 5.50
C ASN A 304 7.58 5.88 4.03
N ALA A 305 6.48 6.56 3.69
CA ALA A 305 6.01 6.66 2.32
C ALA A 305 7.05 7.38 1.46
N VAL A 306 7.54 8.54 1.89
CA VAL A 306 8.61 9.30 1.22
C VAL A 306 9.90 8.49 1.15
N ALA A 307 10.36 7.88 2.25
CA ALA A 307 11.57 7.06 2.27
C ALA A 307 11.54 5.90 1.29
N SER A 308 10.34 5.38 1.02
CA SER A 308 10.18 4.21 0.16
C SER A 308 10.67 4.44 -1.26
N VAL A 309 10.73 5.70 -1.75
CA VAL A 309 11.23 6.03 -3.09
C VAL A 309 12.75 6.16 -3.18
N ALA A 310 13.48 6.23 -2.07
CA ALA A 310 14.93 6.48 -2.05
C ALA A 310 15.76 5.51 -2.92
N ARG A 311 15.27 4.30 -3.17
CA ARG A 311 15.94 3.31 -4.05
C ARG A 311 15.67 3.52 -5.55
N PHE A 312 14.74 4.40 -5.90
CA PHE A 312 14.34 4.67 -7.29
C PHE A 312 14.85 6.02 -7.79
N VAL A 313 15.40 6.83 -6.89
CA VAL A 313 15.97 8.15 -7.16
C VAL A 313 17.44 8.18 -6.73
N ASP A 314 18.17 9.18 -7.17
CA ASP A 314 19.56 9.32 -6.74
C ASP A 314 19.61 9.73 -5.26
N TYR A 315 18.77 10.66 -4.81
CA TYR A 315 18.60 11.05 -3.40
C TYR A 315 17.26 11.77 -3.19
N ILE A 316 16.90 11.93 -1.90
CA ILE A 316 15.72 12.70 -1.47
C ILE A 316 16.20 13.98 -0.78
N VAL A 317 15.52 15.10 -1.06
CA VAL A 317 15.76 16.39 -0.38
C VAL A 317 14.49 16.81 0.34
N ASP A 318 14.59 17.00 1.65
CA ASP A 318 13.50 17.53 2.49
C ASP A 318 13.75 19.01 2.78
N PHE A 319 12.96 19.88 2.17
CA PHE A 319 13.05 21.33 2.33
C PHE A 319 12.16 21.80 3.48
N GLU A 320 12.76 22.32 4.53
CA GLU A 320 12.04 22.73 5.72
C GLU A 320 12.42 24.13 6.22
N LEU A 321 11.44 24.86 6.75
CA LEU A 321 11.70 26.13 7.43
C LEU A 321 12.42 25.90 8.76
N ASP A 322 13.36 26.79 9.09
CA ASP A 322 13.98 26.81 10.42
C ASP A 322 12.91 26.99 11.52
N GLY A 323 12.95 26.15 12.54
CA GLY A 323 12.06 26.22 13.70
C GLY A 323 11.69 24.86 14.25
N GLY A 324 11.94 24.65 15.54
CA GLY A 324 11.59 23.51 16.38
C GLY A 324 11.53 22.14 15.69
N GLY A 325 12.53 21.31 15.89
CA GLY A 325 12.62 20.00 15.26
C GLY A 325 11.61 19.01 15.81
N GLY A 326 11.05 18.17 14.93
CA GLY A 326 10.41 16.93 15.29
C GLY A 326 11.44 15.81 15.35
N TRP A 327 11.37 14.96 16.34
CA TRP A 327 12.34 13.88 16.51
C TRP A 327 12.18 12.78 15.44
N VAL A 328 10.97 12.58 14.91
CA VAL A 328 10.69 11.55 13.88
C VAL A 328 11.30 11.97 12.55
N THR A 329 11.03 13.21 12.10
CA THR A 329 11.56 13.71 10.84
C THR A 329 13.08 13.84 10.91
N GLU A 330 13.65 14.26 12.04
CA GLU A 330 15.10 14.32 12.22
C GLU A 330 15.80 12.96 12.20
N ALA A 331 15.20 11.95 12.82
CA ALA A 331 15.74 10.59 12.82
C ALA A 331 15.73 9.93 11.41
N PHE A 332 14.95 10.49 10.51
CA PHE A 332 14.81 10.02 9.15
C PHE A 332 15.93 10.52 8.21
N LEU A 333 16.54 11.65 8.52
CA LEU A 333 17.55 12.29 7.69
C LEU A 333 18.94 11.65 7.87
N ASP A 334 19.71 11.58 6.76
CA ASP A 334 21.11 11.16 6.75
C ASP A 334 22.05 12.35 6.93
N ALA A 335 21.67 13.52 6.42
CA ALA A 335 22.44 14.74 6.50
C ALA A 335 21.53 15.97 6.65
N LYS A 336 22.07 17.05 7.16
CA LYS A 336 21.40 18.35 7.32
C LYS A 336 22.26 19.46 6.75
N ILE A 337 21.65 20.30 5.95
CA ILE A 337 22.28 21.44 5.30
C ILE A 337 21.47 22.70 5.66
N ARG A 338 22.17 23.77 5.99
CA ARG A 338 21.55 25.06 6.28
C ARG A 338 21.83 26.05 5.15
N VAL A 339 20.79 26.71 4.62
CA VAL A 339 20.87 27.69 3.54
C VAL A 339 20.36 29.07 3.92
#